data_0693ab9ad042195b77313ce2bc7550b8
#
_entry.id   0693ab9ad042195b77313ce2bc7550b8
#
_cell.length_a   1.000
_cell.length_b   1.000
_cell.length_c   1.000
_cell.angle_alpha   90.00
_cell.angle_beta   90.00
_cell.angle_gamma   90.00
#
_symmetry.space_group_name_H-M   'P 1'
#
loop_
_entity.id
_entity.type
_entity.pdbx_description
1 polymer ?
#
loop_
_entity_poly.entity_id
_entity_poly.type
_entity_poly.pdbx_seq_one_letter_code
_entity_poly.pdbx_strand_id
1 'polypeptide(L)'
;MLKKFKFFCCILVMFLLLPLSPFQSQAANNLGSKLLVGYWHNFDNGTGIIKLKDVSPKWDVINVSFGETGGDRSTVEFSPVYGTDAEFKSDISYLKSKGKKVVLSIGGQNGVVLLPDNASKQRFINSIQSLIDKYGFDGIDIDLESGIYLNGNDTNFKNPTTPQIVNLISAIRTISDHYGPDFLLSMAPETAYVQGGYSAYGSIWGAYLPIIYGVKDKLTYIHVQHYNAGSGIGMDGNNYNQGTADYEVAMADMLLHGFPVGGNTNNIFPALRSDQVMIGLPAAPAAAPSGGYISPTEMKKALNYIIKGVPFGGKYKISNQSGY
;
A
#
# COMPACT_ATOMS: atom_id res chain seq x y z
N MET A 1 -18.44 25.58 -79.80
CA MET A 1 -18.62 24.40 -78.94
C MET A 1 -17.59 24.45 -77.80
N LEU A 2 -17.96 24.99 -76.61
CA LEU A 2 -17.07 25.05 -75.45
C LEU A 2 -17.36 23.83 -74.55
N LYS A 3 -16.36 22.97 -74.36
CA LYS A 3 -16.44 21.91 -73.43
C LYS A 3 -16.07 22.42 -71.99
N LYS A 4 -17.06 22.33 -71.08
CA LYS A 4 -16.89 22.67 -69.68
C LYS A 4 -16.12 21.51 -69.03
N PHE A 5 -14.92 21.81 -68.49
CA PHE A 5 -14.15 20.91 -67.57
C PHE A 5 -14.66 21.09 -66.18
N LYS A 6 -15.20 20.01 -65.52
CA LYS A 6 -15.57 20.01 -64.14
C LYS A 6 -14.33 19.52 -63.33
N PHE A 7 -13.79 20.42 -62.55
CA PHE A 7 -12.74 20.08 -61.59
C PHE A 7 -13.37 19.44 -60.32
N PHE A 8 -13.10 18.16 -60.12
CA PHE A 8 -13.54 17.47 -58.92
C PHE A 8 -12.41 17.59 -57.87
N CYS A 9 -12.64 18.42 -56.82
CA CYS A 9 -11.70 18.62 -55.74
C CYS A 9 -11.93 17.52 -54.69
N CYS A 10 -11.05 16.47 -54.68
CA CYS A 10 -11.03 15.49 -53.61
C CYS A 10 -10.33 16.07 -52.40
N ILE A 11 -11.10 16.46 -51.38
CA ILE A 11 -10.53 16.80 -50.06
C ILE A 11 -10.20 15.47 -49.34
N LEU A 12 -8.91 15.16 -49.28
CA LEU A 12 -8.36 14.06 -48.50
C LEU A 12 -8.33 14.50 -47.05
N VAL A 13 -9.32 14.10 -46.24
CA VAL A 13 -9.28 14.29 -44.77
C VAL A 13 -8.35 13.24 -44.17
N MET A 14 -7.13 13.67 -43.87
CA MET A 14 -6.14 12.86 -43.20
C MET A 14 -6.45 12.88 -41.68
N PHE A 15 -7.12 11.81 -41.19
CA PHE A 15 -7.27 11.58 -39.77
C PHE A 15 -5.90 11.24 -39.15
N LEU A 16 -5.28 12.21 -38.49
CA LEU A 16 -4.15 11.97 -37.62
C LEU A 16 -4.66 11.19 -36.37
N LEU A 17 -4.48 9.88 -36.40
CA LEU A 17 -4.57 9.05 -35.20
C LEU A 17 -3.36 9.36 -34.31
N LEU A 18 -3.50 10.35 -33.43
CA LEU A 18 -2.59 10.52 -32.31
C LEU A 18 -2.78 9.30 -31.39
N PRO A 19 -1.71 8.61 -30.99
CA PRO A 19 -1.82 7.58 -29.98
C PRO A 19 -2.28 8.24 -28.69
N LEU A 20 -3.50 7.92 -28.25
CA LEU A 20 -3.95 8.20 -26.89
C LEU A 20 -3.06 7.39 -25.96
N SER A 21 -1.98 8.00 -25.49
CA SER A 21 -1.27 7.48 -24.32
C SER A 21 -2.29 7.39 -23.18
N PRO A 22 -2.41 6.26 -22.48
CA PRO A 22 -3.28 6.19 -21.33
C PRO A 22 -2.79 7.26 -20.33
N PHE A 23 -3.61 8.25 -20.07
CA PHE A 23 -3.39 9.18 -18.97
C PHE A 23 -3.34 8.30 -17.70
N GLN A 24 -2.15 7.99 -17.21
CA GLN A 24 -1.99 7.52 -15.84
C GLN A 24 -2.36 8.71 -14.97
N SER A 25 -3.51 8.63 -14.33
CA SER A 25 -3.89 9.54 -13.26
C SER A 25 -2.86 9.34 -12.14
N GLN A 26 -1.88 10.20 -12.10
CA GLN A 26 -0.98 10.32 -10.97
C GLN A 26 -1.82 10.91 -9.85
N ALA A 27 -1.94 10.20 -8.73
CA ALA A 27 -2.58 10.76 -7.54
C ALA A 27 -1.92 12.10 -7.24
N ALA A 28 -2.70 13.17 -7.24
CA ALA A 28 -2.19 14.55 -7.07
C ALA A 28 -1.88 14.87 -5.59
N ASN A 29 -1.39 13.88 -4.86
CA ASN A 29 -0.94 14.08 -3.48
C ASN A 29 0.35 14.90 -3.52
N ASN A 30 0.33 16.12 -2.99
CA ASN A 30 1.50 16.97 -2.75
C ASN A 30 2.42 16.37 -1.67
N LEU A 31 2.69 15.07 -1.76
CA LEU A 31 3.64 14.37 -0.91
C LEU A 31 5.04 14.56 -1.49
N GLY A 32 6.02 14.79 -0.62
CA GLY A 32 7.43 14.87 -1.03
C GLY A 32 7.91 13.55 -1.66
N SER A 33 9.05 13.60 -2.36
CA SER A 33 9.65 12.43 -3.00
C SER A 33 10.21 11.39 -2.03
N LYS A 34 10.26 11.71 -0.75
CA LYS A 34 10.70 10.83 0.35
C LYS A 34 9.82 11.10 1.54
N LEU A 35 9.20 10.06 2.06
CA LEU A 35 8.27 10.15 3.18
C LEU A 35 8.78 9.35 4.37
N LEU A 36 8.56 9.89 5.55
CA LEU A 36 8.64 9.18 6.81
C LEU A 36 7.23 9.01 7.36
N VAL A 37 6.74 7.78 7.36
CA VAL A 37 5.44 7.41 7.92
C VAL A 37 5.64 6.89 9.34
N GLY A 38 4.83 7.35 10.28
CA GLY A 38 4.84 6.86 11.64
C GLY A 38 3.48 6.32 12.05
N TYR A 39 3.46 5.20 12.78
CA TYR A 39 2.25 4.67 13.40
C TYR A 39 2.08 5.24 14.80
N TRP A 40 1.02 6.00 15.00
CA TRP A 40 0.62 6.47 16.31
C TRP A 40 -0.36 5.48 16.93
N HIS A 41 -0.02 4.98 18.12
CA HIS A 41 -0.83 3.98 18.81
C HIS A 41 -1.98 4.60 19.58
N ASN A 42 -3.21 4.27 19.20
CA ASN A 42 -4.43 4.61 19.92
C ASN A 42 -4.70 3.63 21.08
N PHE A 43 -3.64 3.07 21.65
CA PHE A 43 -3.67 2.14 22.79
C PHE A 43 -2.38 2.23 23.58
N ASP A 44 -2.44 1.86 24.86
CA ASP A 44 -1.23 1.76 25.69
C ASP A 44 -0.60 0.38 25.55
N ASN A 45 0.60 0.36 25.00
CA ASN A 45 1.43 -0.85 24.86
C ASN A 45 2.51 -0.95 25.95
N GLY A 46 2.36 -0.20 27.06
CA GLY A 46 3.33 -0.12 28.14
C GLY A 46 4.36 1.01 28.01
N THR A 47 4.31 1.80 26.93
CA THR A 47 5.18 2.98 26.74
C THR A 47 4.50 4.30 27.10
N GLY A 48 3.24 4.23 27.52
CA GLY A 48 2.37 5.38 27.77
C GLY A 48 1.75 5.94 26.48
N ILE A 49 0.72 6.74 26.66
CA ILE A 49 -0.02 7.39 25.56
C ILE A 49 0.49 8.80 25.38
N ILE A 50 0.90 9.16 24.16
CA ILE A 50 1.16 10.56 23.79
C ILE A 50 -0.05 11.11 23.03
N LYS A 51 -0.33 12.40 23.15
CA LYS A 51 -1.35 13.02 22.31
C LYS A 51 -0.94 13.00 20.84
N LEU A 52 -1.92 12.86 19.96
CA LEU A 52 -1.65 12.78 18.51
C LEU A 52 -0.84 13.99 18.00
N LYS A 53 -1.13 15.20 18.47
CA LYS A 53 -0.39 16.41 18.09
C LYS A 53 1.07 16.45 18.54
N ASP A 54 1.45 15.61 19.50
CA ASP A 54 2.79 15.60 20.12
C ASP A 54 3.72 14.55 19.48
N VAL A 55 3.29 13.91 18.37
CA VAL A 55 4.12 12.99 17.59
C VAL A 55 5.34 13.71 17.00
N SER A 56 6.35 12.94 16.61
CA SER A 56 7.57 13.49 16.03
C SER A 56 7.26 14.42 14.83
N PRO A 57 7.76 15.67 14.84
CA PRO A 57 7.61 16.59 13.72
C PRO A 57 8.32 16.12 12.44
N LYS A 58 9.14 15.07 12.52
CA LYS A 58 9.82 14.45 11.37
C LYS A 58 8.91 13.57 10.54
N TRP A 59 7.79 13.09 11.09
CA TRP A 59 6.84 12.29 10.33
C TRP A 59 6.10 13.16 9.32
N ASP A 60 5.97 12.67 8.11
CA ASP A 60 5.23 13.33 7.04
C ASP A 60 3.77 12.84 7.00
N VAL A 61 3.58 11.55 7.26
CA VAL A 61 2.28 10.89 7.39
C VAL A 61 2.19 10.21 8.75
N ILE A 62 1.05 10.36 9.40
CA ILE A 62 0.74 9.73 10.68
C ILE A 62 -0.38 8.72 10.44
N ASN A 63 -0.07 7.43 10.58
CA ASN A 63 -1.07 6.37 10.60
C ASN A 63 -1.62 6.21 12.02
N VAL A 64 -2.90 6.50 12.18
CA VAL A 64 -3.62 6.34 13.45
C VAL A 64 -4.05 4.88 13.61
N SER A 65 -3.47 4.18 14.56
CA SER A 65 -3.61 2.72 14.75
C SER A 65 -4.48 2.42 15.98
N PHE A 66 -5.65 1.82 15.83
CA PHE A 66 -6.28 1.35 14.62
C PHE A 66 -7.79 1.64 14.62
N GLY A 67 -8.38 1.70 13.43
CA GLY A 67 -9.80 1.42 13.26
C GLY A 67 -9.98 -0.09 13.26
N GLU A 68 -10.70 -0.62 14.21
CA GLU A 68 -10.94 -2.05 14.37
C GLU A 68 -12.40 -2.39 14.11
N THR A 69 -12.70 -3.62 13.77
CA THR A 69 -14.08 -4.04 13.57
C THR A 69 -14.72 -4.52 14.86
N GLY A 70 -16.00 -4.19 15.02
CA GLY A 70 -16.85 -4.74 16.06
C GLY A 70 -17.20 -6.23 15.85
N GLY A 71 -18.18 -6.71 16.60
CA GLY A 71 -18.57 -8.12 16.61
C GLY A 71 -19.06 -8.68 15.26
N ASP A 72 -19.51 -7.83 14.33
CA ASP A 72 -19.91 -8.20 12.96
C ASP A 72 -18.74 -8.34 11.98
N ARG A 73 -17.53 -8.00 12.42
CA ARG A 73 -16.27 -8.05 11.67
C ARG A 73 -16.29 -7.28 10.33
N SER A 74 -17.18 -6.31 10.19
CA SER A 74 -17.31 -5.53 8.95
C SER A 74 -17.58 -4.04 9.21
N THR A 75 -18.14 -3.67 10.35
CA THR A 75 -18.30 -2.28 10.78
C THR A 75 -17.01 -1.85 11.48
N VAL A 76 -16.30 -0.89 10.90
CA VAL A 76 -15.09 -0.32 11.49
C VAL A 76 -15.49 0.72 12.54
N GLU A 77 -14.91 0.59 13.72
CA GLU A 77 -15.11 1.47 14.86
C GLU A 77 -13.80 2.15 15.24
N PHE A 78 -13.88 3.36 15.75
CA PHE A 78 -12.75 4.09 16.28
C PHE A 78 -13.21 5.08 17.34
N SER A 79 -12.49 5.13 18.45
CA SER A 79 -12.63 6.15 19.48
C SER A 79 -11.24 6.54 19.99
N PRO A 80 -10.94 7.83 20.18
CA PRO A 80 -9.65 8.25 20.71
C PRO A 80 -9.42 7.68 22.12
N VAL A 81 -8.20 7.21 22.37
CA VAL A 81 -7.79 6.67 23.69
C VAL A 81 -7.63 7.79 24.75
N TYR A 82 -7.58 9.04 24.32
CA TYR A 82 -7.48 10.19 25.22
C TYR A 82 -8.45 11.32 24.82
N GLY A 83 -8.83 12.11 25.80
CA GLY A 83 -9.62 13.32 25.58
C GLY A 83 -11.03 13.06 25.03
N THR A 84 -11.48 13.97 24.18
CA THR A 84 -12.78 13.92 23.51
C THR A 84 -12.60 13.85 21.99
N ASP A 85 -13.66 13.48 21.27
CA ASP A 85 -13.68 13.56 19.80
C ASP A 85 -13.32 14.97 19.28
N ALA A 86 -13.77 16.01 19.95
CA ALA A 86 -13.47 17.40 19.58
C ALA A 86 -11.98 17.73 19.75
N GLU A 87 -11.37 17.27 20.84
CA GLU A 87 -9.93 17.43 21.09
C GLU A 87 -9.11 16.67 20.05
N PHE A 88 -9.46 15.43 19.76
CA PHE A 88 -8.78 14.62 18.76
C PHE A 88 -8.88 15.23 17.34
N LYS A 89 -10.06 15.74 16.95
CA LYS A 89 -10.24 16.49 15.69
C LYS A 89 -9.36 17.74 15.65
N SER A 90 -9.23 18.44 16.76
CA SER A 90 -8.34 19.61 16.88
C SER A 90 -6.88 19.21 16.66
N ASP A 91 -6.45 18.07 17.21
CA ASP A 91 -5.08 17.56 17.04
C ASP A 91 -4.80 17.16 15.57
N ILE A 92 -5.75 16.52 14.89
CA ILE A 92 -5.67 16.26 13.45
C ILE A 92 -5.54 17.57 12.66
N SER A 93 -6.41 18.55 12.95
CA SER A 93 -6.39 19.86 12.28
C SER A 93 -5.06 20.59 12.49
N TYR A 94 -4.51 20.50 13.70
CA TYR A 94 -3.20 21.05 14.01
C TYR A 94 -2.10 20.42 13.17
N LEU A 95 -2.04 19.08 13.09
CA LEU A 95 -1.03 18.37 12.28
C LEU A 95 -1.16 18.72 10.79
N LYS A 96 -2.37 18.77 10.27
CA LYS A 96 -2.66 19.19 8.89
C LYS A 96 -2.20 20.62 8.62
N SER A 97 -2.36 21.54 9.57
CA SER A 97 -1.85 22.92 9.48
C SER A 97 -0.32 23.00 9.44
N LYS A 98 0.37 21.93 9.88
CA LYS A 98 1.83 21.76 9.77
C LYS A 98 2.26 21.01 8.48
N GLY A 99 1.34 20.81 7.55
CA GLY A 99 1.61 20.10 6.29
C GLY A 99 1.68 18.58 6.44
N LYS A 100 1.27 18.01 7.58
CA LYS A 100 1.24 16.57 7.80
C LYS A 100 -0.03 15.96 7.23
N LYS A 101 0.03 14.69 6.87
CA LYS A 101 -1.13 13.87 6.54
C LYS A 101 -1.48 12.98 7.72
N VAL A 102 -2.76 12.81 8.00
CA VAL A 102 -3.24 11.95 9.08
C VAL A 102 -4.22 10.94 8.50
N VAL A 103 -3.89 9.67 8.61
CA VAL A 103 -4.55 8.54 7.95
C VAL A 103 -5.07 7.57 9.00
N LEU A 104 -6.27 7.02 8.81
CA LEU A 104 -6.77 5.94 9.67
C LEU A 104 -6.24 4.61 9.17
N SER A 105 -5.44 3.93 9.98
CA SER A 105 -5.02 2.55 9.71
C SER A 105 -6.09 1.59 10.21
N ILE A 106 -6.49 0.63 9.35
CA ILE A 106 -7.59 -0.30 9.58
C ILE A 106 -7.03 -1.70 9.68
N GLY A 107 -7.30 -2.38 10.80
CA GLY A 107 -6.84 -3.74 11.05
C GLY A 107 -5.88 -3.83 12.21
N GLY A 108 -4.60 -4.08 11.92
CA GLY A 108 -3.58 -4.46 12.88
C GLY A 108 -3.74 -5.90 13.35
N GLN A 109 -2.87 -6.33 14.27
CA GLN A 109 -2.82 -7.72 14.75
C GLN A 109 -4.16 -8.27 15.24
N ASN A 110 -4.99 -7.43 15.89
CA ASN A 110 -6.27 -7.85 16.49
C ASN A 110 -7.48 -7.54 15.61
N GLY A 111 -7.32 -6.71 14.59
CA GLY A 111 -8.39 -6.27 13.72
C GLY A 111 -8.68 -7.28 12.59
N VAL A 112 -9.86 -7.90 12.62
CA VAL A 112 -10.27 -8.89 11.62
C VAL A 112 -11.41 -8.32 10.78
N VAL A 113 -11.15 -8.05 9.50
CA VAL A 113 -12.19 -7.58 8.56
C VAL A 113 -12.66 -8.73 7.69
N LEU A 114 -13.98 -9.02 7.72
CA LEU A 114 -14.60 -10.04 6.88
C LEU A 114 -15.70 -9.42 6.01
N LEU A 115 -15.55 -9.54 4.70
CA LEU A 115 -16.46 -9.01 3.69
C LEU A 115 -16.98 -10.12 2.77
N PRO A 116 -17.66 -11.16 3.30
CA PRO A 116 -18.09 -12.30 2.51
C PRO A 116 -19.20 -11.97 1.49
N ASP A 117 -19.91 -10.86 1.70
CA ASP A 117 -21.07 -10.47 0.91
C ASP A 117 -21.20 -8.94 0.74
N ASN A 118 -22.20 -8.54 -0.04
CA ASN A 118 -22.45 -7.12 -0.30
C ASN A 118 -22.90 -6.33 0.94
N ALA A 119 -23.59 -6.97 1.88
CA ALA A 119 -24.06 -6.31 3.09
C ALA A 119 -22.90 -5.94 4.01
N SER A 120 -21.98 -6.88 4.24
CA SER A 120 -20.74 -6.64 5.00
C SER A 120 -19.84 -5.61 4.33
N LYS A 121 -19.69 -5.69 2.99
CA LYS A 121 -18.97 -4.67 2.21
C LYS A 121 -19.56 -3.28 2.42
N GLN A 122 -20.89 -3.15 2.38
CA GLN A 122 -21.54 -1.85 2.55
C GLN A 122 -21.37 -1.28 3.95
N ARG A 123 -21.43 -2.15 5.00
CA ARG A 123 -21.13 -1.72 6.38
C ARG A 123 -19.70 -1.19 6.50
N PHE A 124 -18.74 -1.89 5.91
CA PHE A 124 -17.34 -1.47 5.88
C PHE A 124 -17.17 -0.09 5.21
N ILE A 125 -17.76 0.11 4.03
CA ILE A 125 -17.72 1.39 3.32
C ILE A 125 -18.32 2.51 4.18
N ASN A 126 -19.54 2.32 4.67
CA ASN A 126 -20.27 3.35 5.39
C ASN A 126 -19.57 3.74 6.70
N SER A 127 -19.05 2.77 7.44
CA SER A 127 -18.36 3.03 8.70
C SER A 127 -17.07 3.81 8.50
N ILE A 128 -16.26 3.45 7.49
CA ILE A 128 -15.02 4.16 7.18
C ILE A 128 -15.32 5.59 6.72
N GLN A 129 -16.29 5.79 5.82
CA GLN A 129 -16.68 7.14 5.38
C GLN A 129 -17.15 7.98 6.56
N SER A 130 -17.98 7.41 7.45
CA SER A 130 -18.41 8.10 8.67
C SER A 130 -17.24 8.52 9.56
N LEU A 131 -16.21 7.69 9.70
CA LEU A 131 -15.02 8.01 10.50
C LEU A 131 -14.16 9.09 9.84
N ILE A 132 -13.96 9.01 8.52
CA ILE A 132 -13.22 10.03 7.76
C ILE A 132 -13.92 11.38 7.89
N ASP A 133 -15.24 11.44 7.68
CA ASP A 133 -16.02 12.67 7.77
C ASP A 133 -16.06 13.21 9.20
N LYS A 134 -16.17 12.32 10.18
CA LYS A 134 -16.20 12.70 11.60
C LYS A 134 -14.89 13.34 12.04
N TYR A 135 -13.74 12.75 11.72
CA TYR A 135 -12.43 13.18 12.25
C TYR A 135 -11.60 14.01 11.28
N GLY A 136 -11.90 13.96 9.99
CA GLY A 136 -11.16 14.69 8.96
C GLY A 136 -9.85 14.03 8.56
N PHE A 137 -9.81 12.68 8.55
CA PHE A 137 -8.66 11.93 8.03
C PHE A 137 -8.39 12.24 6.56
N ASP A 138 -7.12 12.22 6.16
CA ASP A 138 -6.69 12.45 4.77
C ASP A 138 -6.78 11.18 3.91
N GLY A 139 -7.03 10.03 4.53
CA GLY A 139 -7.03 8.75 3.85
C GLY A 139 -7.18 7.55 4.77
N ILE A 140 -6.94 6.38 4.20
CA ILE A 140 -6.92 5.10 4.92
C ILE A 140 -5.64 4.32 4.62
N ASP A 141 -5.22 3.54 5.60
CA ASP A 141 -4.18 2.54 5.49
C ASP A 141 -4.81 1.15 5.73
N ILE A 142 -4.52 0.18 4.89
CA ILE A 142 -5.07 -1.18 4.97
C ILE A 142 -4.00 -2.10 5.57
N ASP A 143 -4.14 -2.38 6.86
CA ASP A 143 -3.22 -3.21 7.65
C ASP A 143 -3.94 -4.49 8.13
N LEU A 144 -4.44 -5.29 7.18
CA LEU A 144 -5.18 -6.52 7.49
C LEU A 144 -4.21 -7.72 7.55
N GLU A 145 -3.93 -8.15 8.77
CA GLU A 145 -3.02 -9.27 9.07
C GLU A 145 -3.77 -10.61 9.21
N SER A 146 -5.10 -10.60 9.20
CA SER A 146 -5.94 -11.78 9.31
C SER A 146 -7.20 -11.65 8.47
N GLY A 147 -7.83 -12.80 8.14
CA GLY A 147 -9.03 -12.83 7.28
C GLY A 147 -8.72 -12.63 5.79
N ILE A 148 -7.48 -12.46 5.39
CA ILE A 148 -7.04 -12.31 4.01
C ILE A 148 -6.42 -13.62 3.53
N TYR A 149 -7.11 -14.30 2.64
CA TYR A 149 -6.67 -15.56 2.03
C TYR A 149 -7.37 -15.78 0.69
N LEU A 150 -6.74 -16.55 -0.17
CA LEU A 150 -7.29 -16.96 -1.46
C LEU A 150 -7.94 -18.34 -1.32
N ASN A 151 -9.15 -18.50 -1.86
CA ASN A 151 -9.79 -19.80 -1.98
C ASN A 151 -9.02 -20.71 -2.95
N GLY A 152 -9.09 -22.04 -2.78
CA GLY A 152 -8.27 -22.98 -3.53
C GLY A 152 -8.41 -22.93 -5.07
N ASN A 153 -9.47 -22.33 -5.58
CA ASN A 153 -9.70 -22.15 -7.02
C ASN A 153 -9.29 -20.76 -7.52
N ASP A 154 -8.83 -19.87 -6.64
CA ASP A 154 -8.42 -18.51 -6.98
C ASP A 154 -6.93 -18.50 -7.36
N THR A 155 -6.65 -18.73 -8.62
CA THR A 155 -5.28 -18.88 -9.16
C THR A 155 -4.81 -17.69 -10.01
N ASN A 156 -5.66 -16.65 -10.14
CA ASN A 156 -5.36 -15.51 -11.01
C ASN A 156 -5.54 -14.18 -10.28
N PHE A 157 -4.43 -13.58 -9.85
CA PHE A 157 -4.46 -12.31 -9.13
C PHE A 157 -5.06 -11.14 -9.95
N LYS A 158 -5.11 -11.23 -11.28
CA LYS A 158 -5.69 -10.18 -12.15
C LYS A 158 -7.22 -10.23 -12.16
N ASN A 159 -7.79 -11.41 -11.89
CA ASN A 159 -9.24 -11.64 -11.88
C ASN A 159 -9.60 -12.54 -10.68
N PRO A 160 -9.50 -12.02 -9.44
CA PRO A 160 -9.76 -12.80 -8.25
C PRO A 160 -11.24 -13.22 -8.16
N THR A 161 -11.48 -14.39 -7.58
CA THR A 161 -12.82 -14.96 -7.39
C THR A 161 -13.20 -15.13 -5.92
N THR A 162 -12.25 -15.00 -5.01
CA THR A 162 -12.49 -15.06 -3.57
C THR A 162 -13.35 -13.89 -3.11
N PRO A 163 -14.57 -14.10 -2.57
CA PRO A 163 -15.50 -13.02 -2.24
C PRO A 163 -14.91 -11.95 -1.32
N GLN A 164 -14.15 -12.35 -0.30
CA GLN A 164 -13.44 -11.44 0.60
C GLN A 164 -12.54 -10.46 -0.18
N ILE A 165 -11.75 -10.97 -1.12
CA ILE A 165 -10.81 -10.18 -1.91
C ILE A 165 -11.55 -9.25 -2.88
N VAL A 166 -12.54 -9.79 -3.61
CA VAL A 166 -13.36 -9.02 -4.57
C VAL A 166 -14.11 -7.89 -3.88
N ASN A 167 -14.72 -8.18 -2.73
CA ASN A 167 -15.46 -7.18 -1.96
C ASN A 167 -14.53 -6.11 -1.36
N LEU A 168 -13.35 -6.48 -0.88
CA LEU A 168 -12.38 -5.54 -0.35
C LEU A 168 -11.86 -4.59 -1.45
N ILE A 169 -11.50 -5.11 -2.62
CA ILE A 169 -11.11 -4.29 -3.78
C ILE A 169 -12.24 -3.30 -4.12
N SER A 170 -13.47 -3.80 -4.23
CA SER A 170 -14.65 -2.97 -4.54
C SER A 170 -14.87 -1.89 -3.49
N ALA A 171 -14.75 -2.22 -2.19
CA ALA A 171 -14.91 -1.28 -1.09
C ALA A 171 -13.85 -0.18 -1.11
N ILE A 172 -12.57 -0.54 -1.24
CA ILE A 172 -11.46 0.41 -1.31
C ILE A 172 -11.65 1.37 -2.49
N ARG A 173 -11.99 0.85 -3.67
CA ARG A 173 -12.25 1.69 -4.83
C ARG A 173 -13.41 2.65 -4.59
N THR A 174 -14.53 2.17 -4.05
CA THR A 174 -15.70 2.99 -3.73
C THR A 174 -15.35 4.13 -2.76
N ILE A 175 -14.59 3.84 -1.72
CA ILE A 175 -14.13 4.86 -0.75
C ILE A 175 -13.20 5.87 -1.43
N SER A 176 -12.20 5.39 -2.17
CA SER A 176 -11.23 6.25 -2.84
C SER A 176 -11.88 7.14 -3.90
N ASP A 177 -12.84 6.61 -4.67
CA ASP A 177 -13.57 7.37 -5.68
C ASP A 177 -14.47 8.45 -5.06
N HIS A 178 -15.02 8.18 -3.87
CA HIS A 178 -15.86 9.13 -3.14
C HIS A 178 -15.08 10.38 -2.69
N TYR A 179 -13.85 10.21 -2.20
CA TYR A 179 -13.02 11.32 -1.71
C TYR A 179 -12.13 11.95 -2.79
N GLY A 180 -11.97 11.28 -3.93
CA GLY A 180 -11.26 11.81 -5.10
C GLY A 180 -9.74 11.65 -5.05
N PRO A 181 -9.01 12.35 -5.94
CA PRO A 181 -7.61 12.07 -6.23
C PRO A 181 -6.63 12.44 -5.10
N ASP A 182 -7.02 13.31 -4.18
CA ASP A 182 -6.19 13.71 -3.05
C ASP A 182 -6.32 12.76 -1.85
N PHE A 183 -7.19 11.75 -1.95
CA PHE A 183 -7.37 10.75 -0.92
C PHE A 183 -6.16 9.81 -0.85
N LEU A 184 -5.57 9.70 0.33
CA LEU A 184 -4.39 8.87 0.55
C LEU A 184 -4.82 7.43 0.81
N LEU A 185 -4.38 6.52 -0.04
CA LEU A 185 -4.55 5.07 0.13
C LEU A 185 -3.19 4.43 0.34
N SER A 186 -2.96 3.83 1.49
CA SER A 186 -1.78 3.01 1.74
C SER A 186 -2.14 1.60 2.20
N MET A 187 -1.15 0.71 2.18
CA MET A 187 -1.29 -0.67 2.63
C MET A 187 -0.04 -1.11 3.39
N ALA A 188 -0.23 -1.88 4.45
CA ALA A 188 0.84 -2.42 5.30
C ALA A 188 0.78 -3.96 5.43
N PRO A 189 0.72 -4.72 4.33
CA PRO A 189 0.62 -6.18 4.40
C PRO A 189 1.90 -6.82 4.92
N GLU A 190 1.78 -8.01 5.53
CA GLU A 190 2.92 -8.86 5.81
C GLU A 190 3.60 -9.35 4.53
N THR A 191 4.91 -9.63 4.62
CA THR A 191 5.71 -10.15 3.49
C THR A 191 5.12 -11.43 2.88
N ALA A 192 4.55 -12.33 3.67
CA ALA A 192 3.91 -13.56 3.17
C ALA A 192 2.77 -13.27 2.18
N TYR A 193 1.99 -12.25 2.45
CA TYR A 193 0.86 -11.85 1.59
C TYR A 193 1.28 -11.19 0.27
N VAL A 194 2.51 -10.74 0.14
CA VAL A 194 3.01 -10.02 -1.05
C VAL A 194 4.16 -10.81 -1.69
N GLN A 195 5.38 -10.66 -1.18
CA GLN A 195 6.58 -11.32 -1.74
C GLN A 195 6.52 -12.84 -1.62
N GLY A 196 5.81 -13.36 -0.61
CA GLY A 196 5.54 -14.80 -0.51
C GLY A 196 4.83 -15.38 -1.73
N GLY A 197 4.09 -14.54 -2.46
CA GLY A 197 3.47 -14.86 -3.75
C GLY A 197 4.45 -15.26 -4.86
N TYR A 198 5.74 -14.95 -4.72
CA TYR A 198 6.80 -15.38 -5.65
C TYR A 198 6.99 -16.90 -5.62
N SER A 199 7.07 -17.48 -4.43
CA SER A 199 7.34 -18.91 -4.24
C SER A 199 6.08 -19.77 -4.34
N ALA A 200 4.93 -19.25 -3.89
CA ALA A 200 3.65 -19.94 -3.89
C ALA A 200 2.52 -18.94 -4.08
N TYR A 201 1.41 -19.36 -4.70
CA TYR A 201 0.23 -18.53 -4.83
C TYR A 201 -1.02 -19.31 -4.41
N GLY A 202 -1.67 -18.84 -3.34
CA GLY A 202 -2.85 -19.49 -2.74
C GLY A 202 -2.83 -19.42 -1.21
N SER A 203 -3.98 -19.60 -0.59
CA SER A 203 -4.16 -19.38 0.84
C SER A 203 -3.66 -17.97 1.23
N ILE A 204 -2.73 -17.84 2.18
CA ILE A 204 -2.15 -16.56 2.57
C ILE A 204 -1.06 -16.06 1.59
N TRP A 205 -0.40 -16.99 0.88
CA TRP A 205 0.73 -16.67 0.01
C TRP A 205 0.30 -15.83 -1.20
N GLY A 206 0.73 -14.59 -1.22
CA GLY A 206 0.38 -13.65 -2.29
C GLY A 206 -1.07 -13.15 -2.24
N ALA A 207 -1.78 -13.29 -1.11
CA ALA A 207 -3.20 -12.94 -1.02
C ALA A 207 -3.48 -11.43 -1.17
N TYR A 208 -2.51 -10.56 -0.95
CA TYR A 208 -2.63 -9.13 -1.25
C TYR A 208 -2.36 -8.78 -2.72
N LEU A 209 -1.74 -9.66 -3.51
CA LEU A 209 -1.44 -9.35 -4.92
C LEU A 209 -2.67 -8.94 -5.73
N PRO A 210 -3.83 -9.63 -5.64
CA PRO A 210 -5.03 -9.19 -6.34
C PRO A 210 -5.59 -7.86 -5.81
N ILE A 211 -5.45 -7.58 -4.50
CA ILE A 211 -5.90 -6.32 -3.90
C ILE A 211 -5.05 -5.18 -4.44
N ILE A 212 -3.73 -5.28 -4.35
CA ILE A 212 -2.80 -4.27 -4.86
C ILE A 212 -3.04 -4.05 -6.36
N TYR A 213 -3.14 -5.13 -7.14
CA TYR A 213 -3.40 -5.04 -8.59
C TYR A 213 -4.72 -4.34 -8.89
N GLY A 214 -5.78 -4.68 -8.16
CA GLY A 214 -7.13 -4.16 -8.36
C GLY A 214 -7.29 -2.67 -8.01
N VAL A 215 -6.37 -2.11 -7.20
CA VAL A 215 -6.43 -0.70 -6.77
C VAL A 215 -5.13 0.08 -7.05
N LYS A 216 -4.20 -0.46 -7.85
CA LYS A 216 -2.89 0.16 -8.08
C LYS A 216 -2.94 1.58 -8.64
N ASP A 217 -4.01 1.92 -9.36
CA ASP A 217 -4.29 3.26 -9.89
C ASP A 217 -4.72 4.26 -8.80
N LYS A 218 -5.20 3.76 -7.66
CA LYS A 218 -5.61 4.54 -6.48
C LYS A 218 -4.54 4.55 -5.38
N LEU A 219 -3.65 3.53 -5.39
CA LEU A 219 -2.65 3.32 -4.37
C LEU A 219 -1.64 4.47 -4.35
N THR A 220 -1.53 5.14 -3.21
CA THR A 220 -0.49 6.14 -2.97
C THR A 220 0.84 5.46 -2.74
N TYR A 221 0.90 4.54 -1.77
CA TYR A 221 2.08 3.69 -1.53
C TYR A 221 1.71 2.42 -0.76
N ILE A 222 2.60 1.44 -0.81
CA ILE A 222 2.58 0.23 0.01
C ILE A 222 3.87 0.16 0.83
N HIS A 223 3.76 -0.17 2.12
CA HIS A 223 4.88 -0.38 3.02
C HIS A 223 4.79 -1.76 3.64
N VAL A 224 5.23 -2.76 2.89
CA VAL A 224 5.22 -4.15 3.35
C VAL A 224 5.99 -4.29 4.65
N GLN A 225 5.44 -5.05 5.60
CA GLN A 225 6.07 -5.34 6.89
C GLN A 225 7.28 -6.26 6.68
N HIS A 226 8.49 -5.69 6.72
CA HIS A 226 9.77 -6.42 6.56
C HIS A 226 10.28 -6.95 7.91
N TYR A 227 9.38 -7.39 8.76
CA TYR A 227 9.66 -7.90 10.10
C TYR A 227 8.69 -9.04 10.46
N ASN A 228 8.99 -9.79 11.50
CA ASN A 228 8.27 -11.00 11.92
C ASN A 228 8.08 -12.04 10.78
N ALA A 229 8.89 -11.95 9.74
CA ALA A 229 8.75 -12.70 8.49
C ALA A 229 9.80 -13.83 8.34
N GLY A 230 10.81 -13.87 9.20
CA GLY A 230 11.91 -14.85 9.14
C GLY A 230 12.88 -14.56 8.00
N SER A 231 12.77 -15.30 6.89
CA SER A 231 13.55 -15.10 5.67
C SER A 231 12.65 -14.99 4.45
N GLY A 232 13.13 -14.32 3.40
CA GLY A 232 12.47 -14.23 2.11
C GLY A 232 13.38 -14.69 0.97
N ILE A 233 12.77 -15.25 -0.08
CA ILE A 233 13.49 -15.64 -1.28
C ILE A 233 13.51 -14.45 -2.23
N GLY A 234 14.72 -13.99 -2.59
CA GLY A 234 14.91 -12.96 -3.61
C GLY A 234 14.67 -13.49 -5.03
N MET A 235 14.55 -12.60 -6.01
CA MET A 235 14.36 -12.99 -7.41
C MET A 235 15.56 -13.76 -8.00
N ASP A 236 16.70 -13.74 -7.33
CA ASP A 236 17.88 -14.55 -7.64
C ASP A 236 17.80 -15.98 -7.10
N GLY A 237 16.70 -16.35 -6.42
CA GLY A 237 16.47 -17.66 -5.83
C GLY A 237 17.16 -17.92 -4.49
N ASN A 238 17.87 -16.93 -3.93
CA ASN A 238 18.56 -17.07 -2.66
C ASN A 238 17.69 -16.58 -1.48
N ASN A 239 17.92 -17.19 -0.30
CA ASN A 239 17.29 -16.75 0.92
C ASN A 239 18.06 -15.59 1.57
N TYR A 240 17.31 -14.60 2.03
CA TYR A 240 17.80 -13.44 2.79
C TYR A 240 17.05 -13.34 4.13
N ASN A 241 17.79 -13.09 5.19
CA ASN A 241 17.21 -12.98 6.51
C ASN A 241 16.72 -11.56 6.78
N GLN A 242 15.52 -11.43 7.37
CA GLN A 242 14.98 -10.16 7.83
C GLN A 242 15.98 -9.41 8.74
N GLY A 243 15.90 -8.08 8.77
CA GLY A 243 16.83 -7.23 9.55
C GLY A 243 18.22 -7.09 8.94
N THR A 244 18.40 -7.46 7.66
CA THR A 244 19.64 -7.26 6.91
C THR A 244 19.41 -6.37 5.69
N ALA A 245 20.43 -5.61 5.30
CA ALA A 245 20.34 -4.76 4.10
C ALA A 245 20.02 -5.55 2.83
N ASP A 246 20.53 -6.77 2.68
CA ASP A 246 20.22 -7.66 1.54
C ASP A 246 18.73 -8.02 1.49
N TYR A 247 18.10 -8.28 2.63
CA TYR A 247 16.67 -8.57 2.70
C TYR A 247 15.84 -7.37 2.26
N GLU A 248 16.15 -6.18 2.82
CA GLU A 248 15.42 -4.96 2.47
C GLU A 248 15.51 -4.66 0.96
N VAL A 249 16.70 -4.84 0.39
CA VAL A 249 16.92 -4.65 -1.06
C VAL A 249 16.14 -5.69 -1.85
N ALA A 250 16.25 -6.97 -1.51
CA ALA A 250 15.61 -8.05 -2.25
C ALA A 250 14.07 -7.93 -2.25
N MET A 251 13.48 -7.65 -1.08
CA MET A 251 12.02 -7.53 -0.95
C MET A 251 11.47 -6.26 -1.62
N ALA A 252 12.19 -5.13 -1.56
CA ALA A 252 11.81 -3.91 -2.24
C ALA A 252 11.94 -4.04 -3.76
N ASP A 253 13.03 -4.66 -4.27
CA ASP A 253 13.27 -4.85 -5.69
C ASP A 253 12.17 -5.67 -6.37
N MET A 254 11.60 -6.67 -5.68
CA MET A 254 10.45 -7.43 -6.19
C MET A 254 9.27 -6.55 -6.58
N LEU A 255 8.93 -5.57 -5.77
CA LEU A 255 7.84 -4.63 -6.07
C LEU A 255 8.23 -3.60 -7.11
N LEU A 256 9.47 -3.15 -7.11
CA LEU A 256 10.00 -2.15 -8.04
C LEU A 256 10.23 -2.71 -9.44
N HIS A 257 10.52 -4.00 -9.56
CA HIS A 257 10.78 -4.67 -10.85
C HIS A 257 9.58 -5.49 -11.34
N GLY A 258 8.76 -6.00 -10.42
CA GLY A 258 7.77 -7.04 -10.69
C GLY A 258 8.38 -8.45 -10.60
N PHE A 259 7.55 -9.46 -10.40
CA PHE A 259 8.02 -10.82 -10.15
C PHE A 259 7.03 -11.88 -10.64
N PRO A 260 7.51 -13.10 -11.01
CA PRO A 260 6.64 -14.21 -11.37
C PRO A 260 5.89 -14.75 -10.15
N VAL A 261 4.58 -14.88 -10.28
CA VAL A 261 3.70 -15.37 -9.22
C VAL A 261 3.65 -16.90 -9.22
N GLY A 262 3.95 -17.52 -8.08
CA GLY A 262 4.04 -18.97 -7.93
C GLY A 262 5.13 -19.59 -8.82
N GLY A 263 6.21 -18.87 -9.09
CA GLY A 263 7.28 -19.30 -9.99
C GLY A 263 6.90 -19.30 -11.48
N ASN A 264 5.68 -18.86 -11.83
CA ASN A 264 5.19 -18.90 -13.22
C ASN A 264 5.62 -17.64 -13.99
N THR A 265 6.62 -17.78 -14.85
CA THR A 265 7.16 -16.68 -15.68
C THR A 265 6.15 -16.11 -16.69
N ASN A 266 5.04 -16.80 -16.96
CA ASN A 266 3.94 -16.27 -17.77
C ASN A 266 2.90 -15.49 -16.96
N ASN A 267 3.01 -15.46 -15.63
CA ASN A 267 2.12 -14.76 -14.73
C ASN A 267 2.89 -13.79 -13.83
N ILE A 268 3.28 -12.66 -14.41
CA ILE A 268 4.10 -11.64 -13.73
C ILE A 268 3.21 -10.66 -12.99
N PHE A 269 3.46 -10.49 -11.67
CA PHE A 269 2.97 -9.34 -10.94
C PHE A 269 3.74 -8.11 -11.42
N PRO A 270 3.05 -7.06 -11.90
CA PRO A 270 3.72 -5.94 -12.54
C PRO A 270 4.48 -5.09 -11.51
N ALA A 271 5.55 -4.45 -11.96
CA ALA A 271 6.23 -3.41 -11.21
C ALA A 271 5.24 -2.32 -10.73
N LEU A 272 5.43 -1.87 -9.52
CA LEU A 272 4.83 -0.64 -9.02
C LEU A 272 5.73 0.56 -9.39
N ARG A 273 5.17 1.75 -9.40
CA ARG A 273 5.99 2.96 -9.52
C ARG A 273 6.88 3.10 -8.29
N SER A 274 8.06 3.69 -8.45
CA SER A 274 9.01 3.85 -7.33
C SER A 274 8.45 4.71 -6.19
N ASP A 275 7.56 5.65 -6.49
CA ASP A 275 6.86 6.47 -5.50
C ASP A 275 5.76 5.70 -4.74
N GLN A 276 5.39 4.50 -5.19
CA GLN A 276 4.44 3.63 -4.52
C GLN A 276 5.09 2.61 -3.58
N VAL A 277 6.42 2.45 -3.60
CA VAL A 277 7.09 1.41 -2.81
C VAL A 277 7.80 2.01 -1.62
N MET A 278 7.41 1.60 -0.43
CA MET A 278 8.03 1.94 0.84
C MET A 278 8.39 0.65 1.62
N ILE A 279 9.20 0.79 2.64
CA ILE A 279 9.64 -0.32 3.49
C ILE A 279 9.05 -0.12 4.89
N GLY A 280 8.29 -1.10 5.39
CA GLY A 280 7.74 -1.13 6.74
C GLY A 280 8.73 -1.77 7.72
N LEU A 281 9.10 -1.04 8.78
CA LEU A 281 10.10 -1.47 9.76
C LEU A 281 9.62 -1.24 11.19
N PRO A 282 10.03 -2.10 12.15
CA PRO A 282 9.80 -1.84 13.55
C PRO A 282 10.74 -0.73 14.04
N ALA A 283 10.23 0.19 14.84
CA ALA A 283 11.02 1.30 15.39
C ALA A 283 12.06 0.85 16.44
N ALA A 284 11.84 -0.31 17.05
CA ALA A 284 12.73 -0.89 18.06
C ALA A 284 12.65 -2.42 17.99
N PRO A 285 13.67 -3.16 18.50
CA PRO A 285 13.65 -4.63 18.54
C PRO A 285 12.40 -5.20 19.23
N ALA A 286 11.94 -4.57 20.29
CA ALA A 286 10.76 -5.02 21.05
C ALA A 286 9.44 -4.90 20.26
N ALA A 287 9.39 -4.08 19.20
CA ALA A 287 8.22 -3.94 18.34
C ALA A 287 8.07 -5.09 17.32
N ALA A 288 9.08 -5.93 17.17
CA ALA A 288 9.05 -7.10 16.29
C ALA A 288 9.71 -8.28 16.99
N PRO A 289 8.98 -9.00 17.89
CA PRO A 289 9.56 -10.03 18.73
C PRO A 289 10.09 -11.24 17.95
N SER A 290 9.59 -11.50 16.75
CA SER A 290 10.10 -12.55 15.85
C SER A 290 11.22 -12.05 14.93
N GLY A 291 11.72 -10.82 15.12
CA GLY A 291 12.87 -10.25 14.41
C GLY A 291 12.47 -9.30 13.28
N GLY A 292 13.49 -8.80 12.57
CA GLY A 292 13.32 -7.85 11.46
C GLY A 292 13.72 -6.41 11.81
N TYR A 293 14.09 -6.14 13.07
CA TYR A 293 14.72 -4.86 13.37
C TYR A 293 16.05 -4.72 12.63
N ILE A 294 16.20 -3.63 11.91
CA ILE A 294 17.42 -3.27 11.20
C ILE A 294 17.98 -1.97 11.78
N SER A 295 19.30 -1.90 11.98
CA SER A 295 19.91 -0.66 12.46
C SER A 295 19.83 0.45 11.41
N PRO A 296 19.77 1.73 11.82
CA PRO A 296 19.79 2.86 10.88
C PRO A 296 20.97 2.83 9.91
N THR A 297 22.12 2.33 10.36
CA THR A 297 23.34 2.22 9.52
C THR A 297 23.14 1.18 8.42
N GLU A 298 22.60 0.01 8.73
CA GLU A 298 22.32 -1.04 7.73
C GLU A 298 21.19 -0.61 6.80
N MET A 299 20.12 0.00 7.32
CA MET A 299 19.03 0.52 6.48
C MET A 299 19.51 1.60 5.50
N LYS A 300 20.44 2.47 5.92
CA LYS A 300 21.05 3.47 5.02
C LYS A 300 21.80 2.82 3.86
N LYS A 301 22.44 1.66 4.05
CA LYS A 301 23.10 0.91 2.97
C LYS A 301 22.06 0.42 1.97
N ALA A 302 20.98 -0.22 2.45
CA ALA A 302 19.88 -0.68 1.61
C ALA A 302 19.27 0.46 0.78
N LEU A 303 18.89 1.56 1.43
CA LEU A 303 18.30 2.73 0.76
C LEU A 303 19.25 3.36 -0.28
N ASN A 304 20.52 3.48 0.00
CA ASN A 304 21.48 4.01 -0.98
C ASN A 304 21.61 3.08 -2.20
N TYR A 305 21.52 1.78 -1.98
CA TYR A 305 21.57 0.83 -3.09
C TYR A 305 20.28 0.86 -3.91
N ILE A 306 19.11 0.82 -3.26
CA ILE A 306 17.81 0.87 -3.94
C ILE A 306 17.66 2.18 -4.73
N ILE A 307 17.94 3.33 -4.11
CA ILE A 307 17.62 4.64 -4.69
C ILE A 307 18.70 5.15 -5.66
N LYS A 308 19.98 4.81 -5.42
CA LYS A 308 21.12 5.40 -6.14
C LYS A 308 22.00 4.37 -6.83
N GLY A 309 21.69 3.09 -6.74
CA GLY A 309 22.55 2.03 -7.27
C GLY A 309 23.93 1.92 -6.60
N VAL A 310 24.13 2.49 -5.39
CA VAL A 310 25.43 2.47 -4.70
C VAL A 310 25.62 1.15 -3.97
N PRO A 311 26.49 0.24 -4.45
CA PRO A 311 26.70 -1.06 -3.83
C PRO A 311 27.29 -0.94 -2.42
N PHE A 312 26.87 -1.86 -1.52
CA PHE A 312 27.36 -1.92 -0.14
C PHE A 312 28.13 -3.22 0.19
N GLY A 313 28.42 -4.03 -0.84
CA GLY A 313 29.09 -5.32 -0.64
C GLY A 313 28.14 -6.46 -0.26
N GLY A 314 26.83 -6.24 -0.36
CA GLY A 314 25.81 -7.26 -0.15
C GLY A 314 25.80 -8.34 -1.24
N LYS A 315 25.07 -9.43 -0.98
CA LYS A 315 24.93 -10.58 -1.87
C LYS A 315 23.89 -10.34 -2.95
N TYR A 316 22.74 -9.73 -2.57
CA TYR A 316 21.67 -9.45 -3.53
C TYR A 316 22.07 -8.35 -4.52
N LYS A 317 21.72 -8.55 -5.78
CA LYS A 317 21.94 -7.56 -6.85
C LYS A 317 20.59 -7.05 -7.34
N ILE A 318 20.33 -5.76 -7.17
CA ILE A 318 19.07 -5.15 -7.62
C ILE A 318 18.94 -5.26 -9.15
N SER A 319 17.70 -5.34 -9.62
CA SER A 319 17.37 -5.49 -11.05
C SER A 319 17.76 -4.23 -11.83
N ASN A 320 17.54 -3.04 -11.28
CA ASN A 320 18.01 -1.78 -11.85
C ASN A 320 19.30 -1.31 -11.15
N GLN A 321 20.45 -1.60 -11.75
CA GLN A 321 21.76 -1.28 -11.17
C GLN A 321 22.04 0.23 -11.03
N SER A 322 21.23 1.08 -11.67
CA SER A 322 21.32 2.55 -11.52
C SER A 322 20.49 3.10 -10.35
N GLY A 323 19.68 2.23 -9.73
CA GLY A 323 18.71 2.58 -8.69
C GLY A 323 17.35 3.01 -9.25
N TYR A 324 16.39 3.16 -8.35
CA TYR A 324 14.99 3.49 -8.66
C TYR A 324 14.61 4.91 -8.27
#